data_a724347e962882298c3f48128e92c194
#
_entry.id   a724347e962882298c3f48128e92c194
#
_cell.length_a   1.000
_cell.length_b   1.000
_cell.length_c   1.000
_cell.angle_alpha   90.00
_cell.angle_beta   90.00
_cell.angle_gamma   90.00
#
_symmetry.space_group_name_H-M   'P 1'
#
loop_
_entity.id
_entity.type
_entity.pdbx_description
1 polymer ?
#
loop_
_entity_poly.entity_id
_entity_poly.type
_entity_poly.pdbx_seq_one_letter_code
_entity_poly.pdbx_strand_id
1 'polypeptide(L)'
;LIEDGKKIGFVLVQNFSSERWPQPCNYKYQQRYEFFDDGSFRVAVANIGRGCGNDGTYRPVIRIAFAGGSQTFDEWNGTGWNSWATEKWQLQQANTSYTKEGYLFKISGQNGLNYYVEPGRGQFKDGGRGDRAYTYITINKPGTDEGETDLVTIGPCCNADYRQGPEKFIEPTPESLSGRSLVMWYVPVVRNDDT
;
A
#
# COMPACT_ATOMS: atom_id res chain seq x y z
N LEU A 1 -1.11 21.53 2.88
CA LEU A 1 -0.32 21.46 1.64
C LEU A 1 -0.46 22.80 0.91
N ILE A 2 0.67 23.37 0.53
CA ILE A 2 0.71 24.67 -0.16
C ILE A 2 1.63 24.51 -1.38
N GLU A 3 1.15 24.93 -2.52
CA GLU A 3 1.89 25.00 -3.78
C GLU A 3 1.71 26.40 -4.38
N ASP A 4 2.78 27.06 -4.73
CA ASP A 4 2.80 28.45 -5.25
C ASP A 4 1.97 29.45 -4.41
N GLY A 5 2.03 29.29 -3.07
CA GLY A 5 1.30 30.12 -2.12
C GLY A 5 -0.20 29.83 -2.00
N LYS A 6 -0.74 28.88 -2.76
CA LYS A 6 -2.12 28.48 -2.71
C LYS A 6 -2.27 27.20 -1.88
N LYS A 7 -3.29 27.14 -1.04
CA LYS A 7 -3.66 25.91 -0.34
C LYS A 7 -4.25 24.92 -1.35
N ILE A 8 -3.67 23.72 -1.42
CA ILE A 8 -4.06 22.65 -2.34
C ILE A 8 -4.50 21.37 -1.62
N GLY A 9 -4.59 21.40 -0.31
CA GLY A 9 -5.00 20.23 0.46
C GLY A 9 -4.50 20.29 1.89
N PHE A 10 -4.52 19.12 2.54
CA PHE A 10 -4.00 18.96 3.91
C PHE A 10 -3.24 17.64 4.05
N VAL A 11 -2.48 17.52 5.11
CA VAL A 11 -1.75 16.30 5.45
C VAL A 11 -2.00 15.92 6.90
N LEU A 12 -2.24 14.64 7.13
CA LEU A 12 -2.19 14.02 8.46
C LEU A 12 -0.84 13.32 8.59
N VAL A 13 -0.14 13.59 9.68
CA VAL A 13 1.17 12.99 9.95
C VAL A 13 1.09 12.20 11.25
N GLN A 14 1.42 10.93 11.17
CA GLN A 14 1.54 10.05 12.31
C GLN A 14 3.00 9.66 12.50
N ASN A 15 3.51 9.85 13.72
CA ASN A 15 4.86 9.47 14.09
C ASN A 15 4.81 8.36 15.13
N PHE A 16 5.65 7.38 14.95
CA PHE A 16 5.97 6.37 15.95
C PHE A 16 7.47 6.45 16.25
N SER A 17 7.83 6.33 17.51
CA SER A 17 9.22 6.14 17.92
C SER A 17 9.31 5.16 19.07
N SER A 18 10.35 4.34 19.05
CA SER A 18 10.73 3.52 20.19
C SER A 18 11.03 4.40 21.39
N GLU A 19 10.79 3.87 22.60
CA GLU A 19 10.92 4.60 23.85
C GLU A 19 12.28 5.30 24.04
N ARG A 20 13.34 4.67 23.54
CA ARG A 20 14.72 5.17 23.69
C ARG A 20 15.24 5.91 22.47
N TRP A 21 14.42 6.23 21.49
CA TRP A 21 14.86 7.07 20.37
C TRP A 21 15.35 8.43 20.89
N PRO A 22 16.49 8.97 20.41
CA PRO A 22 17.33 8.61 19.24
C PRO A 22 18.55 7.72 19.55
N GLN A 23 18.58 7.00 20.65
CA GLN A 23 19.68 6.09 20.92
C GLN A 23 19.79 5.01 19.83
N PRO A 24 20.99 4.47 19.57
CA PRO A 24 21.18 3.38 18.62
C PRO A 24 20.22 2.22 18.86
N CYS A 25 19.92 1.47 17.79
CA CYS A 25 19.00 0.33 17.83
C CYS A 25 17.53 0.65 18.16
N ASN A 26 17.12 1.89 17.97
CA ASN A 26 15.74 2.31 18.16
C ASN A 26 15.13 2.75 16.84
N TYR A 27 13.85 2.49 16.69
CA TYR A 27 13.10 2.78 15.47
C TYR A 27 12.33 4.10 15.58
N LYS A 28 12.23 4.77 14.44
CA LYS A 28 11.30 5.87 14.25
C LYS A 28 10.69 5.78 12.86
N TYR A 29 9.38 5.74 12.83
CA TYR A 29 8.60 5.68 11.60
C TYR A 29 7.73 6.91 11.48
N GLN A 30 7.45 7.30 10.24
CA GLN A 30 6.48 8.33 9.92
C GLN A 30 5.53 7.83 8.84
N GLN A 31 4.25 8.08 9.04
CA GLN A 31 3.21 7.90 8.03
C GLN A 31 2.61 9.26 7.71
N ARG A 32 2.41 9.52 6.43
CA ARG A 32 1.80 10.76 5.93
C ARG A 32 0.64 10.41 5.04
N TYR A 33 -0.51 10.97 5.33
CA TYR A 33 -1.72 10.85 4.55
C TYR A 33 -2.02 12.23 3.99
N GLU A 34 -1.80 12.41 2.70
CA GLU A 34 -1.93 13.68 1.99
C GLU A 34 -3.22 13.64 1.16
N PHE A 35 -4.10 14.59 1.37
CA PHE A 35 -5.37 14.74 0.68
C PHE A 35 -5.36 16.05 -0.09
N PHE A 36 -5.68 16.00 -1.36
CA PHE A 36 -5.63 17.13 -2.27
C PHE A 36 -7.03 17.60 -2.64
N ASP A 37 -7.15 18.89 -2.98
CA ASP A 37 -8.42 19.53 -3.31
C ASP A 37 -9.06 18.97 -4.62
N ASP A 38 -8.29 18.32 -5.47
CA ASP A 38 -8.74 17.62 -6.67
C ASP A 38 -9.35 16.21 -6.39
N GLY A 39 -9.39 15.82 -5.12
CA GLY A 39 -9.89 14.51 -4.69
C GLY A 39 -8.86 13.39 -4.71
N SER A 40 -7.63 13.66 -5.16
CA SER A 40 -6.56 12.68 -5.06
C SER A 40 -6.03 12.58 -3.63
N PHE A 41 -5.42 11.45 -3.29
CA PHE A 41 -4.71 11.28 -2.03
C PHE A 41 -3.43 10.47 -2.21
N ARG A 42 -2.50 10.67 -1.31
CA ARG A 42 -1.24 9.93 -1.29
C ARG A 42 -0.94 9.43 0.12
N VAL A 43 -0.51 8.19 0.23
CA VAL A 43 0.05 7.63 1.46
C VAL A 43 1.56 7.48 1.27
N ALA A 44 2.32 8.08 2.17
CA ALA A 44 3.77 7.96 2.19
C ALA A 44 4.23 7.43 3.55
N VAL A 45 5.22 6.56 3.53
CA VAL A 45 5.82 5.96 4.72
C VAL A 45 7.33 6.17 4.70
N ALA A 46 7.91 6.44 5.86
CA ALA A 46 9.33 6.62 6.01
C ALA A 46 9.85 5.89 7.25
N ASN A 47 10.99 5.25 7.11
CA ASN A 47 11.80 4.78 8.22
C ASN A 47 12.87 5.84 8.50
N ILE A 48 12.71 6.58 9.60
CA ILE A 48 13.61 7.67 10.00
C ILE A 48 14.68 7.15 10.95
N GLY A 49 14.34 6.15 11.77
CA GLY A 49 15.23 5.50 12.71
C GLY A 49 15.40 4.04 12.39
N ARG A 50 16.60 3.66 11.97
CA ARG A 50 16.93 2.38 11.32
C ARG A 50 16.95 1.16 12.24
N GLY A 51 16.84 1.33 13.54
CA GLY A 51 17.09 0.22 14.45
C GLY A 51 18.55 -0.20 14.48
N CYS A 52 18.80 -1.51 14.58
CA CYS A 52 20.12 -2.09 14.65
C CYS A 52 20.52 -2.67 13.28
N GLY A 53 21.20 -1.93 12.46
CA GLY A 53 21.73 -2.45 11.21
C GLY A 53 21.37 -1.62 10.00
N ASN A 54 22.00 -1.96 8.90
CA ASN A 54 21.96 -1.17 7.67
C ASN A 54 21.41 -1.93 6.47
N ASP A 55 20.94 -3.16 6.67
CA ASP A 55 20.53 -4.09 5.62
C ASP A 55 19.05 -4.52 5.73
N GLY A 56 18.30 -3.84 6.57
CA GLY A 56 16.88 -4.15 6.77
C GLY A 56 16.02 -3.84 5.55
N THR A 57 15.03 -4.68 5.30
CA THR A 57 13.96 -4.40 4.34
C THR A 57 12.65 -4.28 5.10
N TYR A 58 11.99 -3.14 4.95
CA TYR A 58 10.71 -2.86 5.59
C TYR A 58 9.59 -2.97 4.56
N ARG A 59 8.48 -3.53 5.00
CA ARG A 59 7.26 -3.72 4.21
C ARG A 59 6.08 -3.10 4.94
N PRO A 60 5.90 -1.78 4.90
CA PRO A 60 4.72 -1.15 5.48
C PRO A 60 3.46 -1.67 4.79
N VAL A 61 2.46 -2.02 5.58
CA VAL A 61 1.18 -2.52 5.09
C VAL A 61 0.17 -1.37 5.09
N ILE A 62 -0.27 -0.97 3.92
CA ILE A 62 -1.26 0.09 3.74
C ILE A 62 -2.58 -0.57 3.38
N ARG A 63 -3.59 -0.41 4.25
CA ARG A 63 -4.94 -0.93 4.05
C ARG A 63 -5.86 0.18 3.57
N ILE A 64 -6.54 -0.04 2.46
CA ILE A 64 -7.50 0.90 1.87
C ILE A 64 -8.83 0.17 1.69
N ALA A 65 -9.82 0.52 2.51
CA ALA A 65 -11.19 0.06 2.34
C ALA A 65 -11.97 1.07 1.50
N PHE A 66 -12.68 0.58 0.49
CA PHE A 66 -13.45 1.43 -0.41
C PHE A 66 -14.89 1.56 0.10
N ALA A 67 -15.38 2.80 0.18
CA ALA A 67 -16.77 3.07 0.51
C ALA A 67 -17.68 2.97 -0.73
N GLY A 68 -19.00 2.91 -0.49
CA GLY A 68 -19.98 3.06 -1.57
C GLY A 68 -20.47 1.75 -2.21
N GLY A 69 -20.53 0.67 -1.45
CA GLY A 69 -21.10 -0.60 -1.92
C GLY A 69 -20.07 -1.53 -2.54
N SER A 70 -20.45 -2.22 -3.62
CA SER A 70 -19.51 -3.13 -4.29
C SER A 70 -18.60 -2.39 -5.28
N GLN A 71 -17.42 -2.95 -5.47
CA GLN A 71 -16.42 -2.48 -6.42
C GLN A 71 -15.97 -3.59 -7.36
N THR A 72 -15.41 -3.19 -8.50
CA THR A 72 -14.55 -4.04 -9.33
C THR A 72 -13.11 -3.58 -9.19
N PHE A 73 -12.18 -4.50 -9.34
CA PHE A 73 -10.76 -4.22 -9.34
C PHE A 73 -10.14 -4.68 -10.65
N ASP A 74 -9.48 -3.76 -11.33
CA ASP A 74 -8.86 -4.00 -12.62
C ASP A 74 -7.37 -3.70 -12.54
N GLU A 75 -6.58 -4.49 -13.25
CA GLU A 75 -5.15 -4.33 -13.42
C GLU A 75 -4.83 -4.00 -14.88
N TRP A 76 -3.90 -3.09 -15.10
CA TRP A 76 -3.39 -2.78 -16.43
C TRP A 76 -2.38 -3.83 -16.88
N ASN A 77 -2.62 -4.46 -18.05
CA ASN A 77 -1.76 -5.52 -18.60
C ASN A 77 -0.81 -5.05 -19.72
N GLY A 78 -0.75 -3.75 -19.97
CA GLY A 78 0.01 -3.16 -21.06
C GLY A 78 -0.83 -2.77 -22.28
N THR A 79 -2.03 -3.35 -22.43
CA THR A 79 -2.93 -3.06 -23.55
C THR A 79 -4.35 -2.72 -23.13
N GLY A 80 -4.77 -3.15 -21.95
CA GLY A 80 -6.11 -2.94 -21.43
C GLY A 80 -6.24 -3.26 -19.95
N TRP A 81 -7.42 -3.02 -19.41
CA TRP A 81 -7.78 -3.32 -18.04
C TRP A 81 -8.32 -4.75 -17.94
N ASN A 82 -7.74 -5.54 -17.05
CA ASN A 82 -8.14 -6.91 -16.75
C ASN A 82 -8.73 -6.98 -15.35
N SER A 83 -10.00 -7.37 -15.24
CA SER A 83 -10.66 -7.52 -13.96
C SER A 83 -10.17 -8.75 -13.21
N TRP A 84 -9.98 -8.60 -11.92
CA TRP A 84 -9.78 -9.72 -11.01
C TRP A 84 -11.12 -10.31 -10.59
N ALA A 85 -11.26 -11.62 -10.77
CA ALA A 85 -12.51 -12.32 -10.47
C ALA A 85 -12.60 -12.81 -9.02
N THR A 86 -11.45 -13.10 -8.41
CA THR A 86 -11.34 -13.63 -7.06
C THR A 86 -10.28 -12.87 -6.26
N GLU A 87 -10.33 -13.01 -4.96
CA GLU A 87 -9.24 -12.56 -4.09
C GLU A 87 -7.91 -13.11 -4.59
N LYS A 88 -6.92 -12.28 -4.64
CA LYS A 88 -5.55 -12.67 -4.96
C LYS A 88 -4.55 -11.59 -4.59
N TRP A 89 -3.29 -11.91 -4.76
CA TRP A 89 -2.20 -10.97 -4.63
C TRP A 89 -1.19 -11.12 -5.76
N GLN A 90 -0.41 -10.07 -5.97
CA GLN A 90 0.72 -10.10 -6.90
C GLN A 90 1.86 -9.22 -6.42
N LEU A 91 3.06 -9.54 -6.88
CA LEU A 91 4.25 -8.73 -6.70
C LEU A 91 4.50 -7.90 -7.96
N GLN A 92 4.62 -6.59 -7.81
CA GLN A 92 5.07 -5.69 -8.86
C GLN A 92 6.47 -6.09 -9.33
N GLN A 93 6.60 -6.30 -10.63
CA GLN A 93 7.84 -6.74 -11.27
C GLN A 93 8.55 -5.57 -11.96
N ALA A 94 9.82 -5.73 -12.27
CA ALA A 94 10.60 -4.72 -13.00
C ALA A 94 10.04 -4.40 -14.41
N ASN A 95 9.32 -5.35 -15.00
CA ASN A 95 8.68 -5.22 -16.32
C ASN A 95 7.17 -4.94 -16.22
N THR A 96 6.66 -4.57 -15.06
CA THR A 96 5.26 -4.17 -14.91
C THR A 96 4.96 -2.99 -15.82
N SER A 97 3.91 -3.13 -16.62
CA SER A 97 3.44 -2.06 -17.52
C SER A 97 2.47 -1.14 -16.81
N TYR A 98 2.49 0.14 -17.19
CA TYR A 98 1.61 1.18 -16.66
C TYR A 98 0.84 1.82 -17.81
N THR A 99 -0.27 2.47 -17.51
CA THR A 99 -0.93 3.35 -18.47
C THR A 99 -0.01 4.53 -18.82
N LYS A 100 -0.37 5.31 -19.82
CA LYS A 100 0.37 6.53 -20.18
C LYS A 100 0.48 7.53 -19.01
N GLU A 101 -0.53 7.54 -18.15
CA GLU A 101 -0.62 8.39 -16.96
C GLU A 101 0.16 7.82 -15.76
N GLY A 102 0.61 6.57 -15.84
CA GLY A 102 1.34 5.89 -14.76
C GLY A 102 0.48 4.98 -13.88
N TYR A 103 -0.80 4.76 -14.23
CA TYR A 103 -1.68 3.93 -13.44
C TYR A 103 -1.42 2.44 -13.66
N LEU A 104 -1.51 1.67 -12.58
CA LEU A 104 -1.41 0.22 -12.60
C LEU A 104 -2.75 -0.45 -12.29
N PHE A 105 -3.53 0.11 -11.39
CA PHE A 105 -4.80 -0.44 -10.98
C PHE A 105 -5.92 0.58 -11.11
N LYS A 106 -7.12 0.07 -11.27
CA LYS A 106 -8.36 0.85 -11.28
C LYS A 106 -9.39 0.15 -10.40
N ILE A 107 -10.03 0.92 -9.55
CA ILE A 107 -11.14 0.47 -8.71
C ILE A 107 -12.37 1.23 -9.16
N SER A 108 -13.42 0.52 -9.56
CA SER A 108 -14.67 1.14 -10.00
C SER A 108 -15.79 0.79 -9.04
N GLY A 109 -16.43 1.81 -8.48
CA GLY A 109 -17.56 1.67 -7.56
C GLY A 109 -18.91 1.75 -8.28
N GLN A 110 -19.95 1.17 -7.69
CA GLN A 110 -21.33 1.26 -8.20
C GLN A 110 -21.86 2.68 -8.25
N ASN A 111 -21.33 3.59 -7.45
CA ASN A 111 -21.69 5.01 -7.43
C ASN A 111 -21.11 5.82 -8.60
N GLY A 112 -20.45 5.15 -9.55
CA GLY A 112 -19.80 5.79 -10.69
C GLY A 112 -18.43 6.42 -10.38
N LEU A 113 -17.95 6.36 -9.15
CA LEU A 113 -16.62 6.82 -8.78
C LEU A 113 -15.58 5.78 -9.20
N ASN A 114 -14.53 6.25 -9.82
CA ASN A 114 -13.37 5.44 -10.18
C ASN A 114 -12.14 6.00 -9.49
N TYR A 115 -11.37 5.11 -8.90
CA TYR A 115 -10.06 5.42 -8.35
C TYR A 115 -8.99 4.78 -9.21
N TYR A 116 -7.96 5.53 -9.52
CA TYR A 116 -6.78 5.02 -10.23
C TYR A 116 -5.60 5.01 -9.27
N VAL A 117 -4.85 3.93 -9.28
CA VAL A 117 -3.68 3.78 -8.43
C VAL A 117 -2.44 3.98 -9.26
N GLU A 118 -1.71 5.03 -8.94
CA GLU A 118 -0.36 5.27 -9.42
C GLU A 118 0.63 4.79 -8.36
N PRO A 119 1.34 3.69 -8.58
CA PRO A 119 2.41 3.25 -7.70
C PRO A 119 3.51 4.31 -7.59
N GLY A 120 4.12 4.42 -6.42
CA GLY A 120 5.30 5.24 -6.25
C GLY A 120 6.45 4.75 -7.13
N ARG A 121 7.46 5.58 -7.27
CA ARG A 121 8.65 5.27 -8.07
C ARG A 121 9.73 4.56 -7.25
N GLY A 122 9.33 4.07 -6.09
CA GLY A 122 10.22 3.44 -5.15
C GLY A 122 11.07 4.43 -4.37
N GLN A 123 11.86 3.89 -3.48
CA GLN A 123 12.86 4.62 -2.75
C GLN A 123 13.90 5.18 -3.74
N PHE A 124 14.25 6.44 -3.62
CA PHE A 124 15.22 7.14 -4.46
C PHE A 124 14.87 7.24 -5.95
N LYS A 125 13.63 6.99 -6.35
CA LYS A 125 13.20 7.06 -7.75
C LYS A 125 14.04 6.16 -8.67
N ASP A 126 14.25 4.94 -8.28
CA ASP A 126 15.16 3.95 -8.86
C ASP A 126 14.76 3.44 -10.27
N GLY A 127 14.59 4.35 -11.21
CA GLY A 127 14.36 4.05 -12.62
C GLY A 127 12.94 3.68 -12.98
N GLY A 128 11.95 4.12 -12.20
CA GLY A 128 10.54 3.90 -12.52
C GLY A 128 10.06 2.46 -12.34
N ARG A 129 10.82 1.65 -11.63
CA ARG A 129 10.47 0.24 -11.33
C ARG A 129 9.40 0.10 -10.26
N GLY A 130 8.86 1.23 -9.81
CA GLY A 130 7.82 1.29 -8.80
C GLY A 130 8.29 0.90 -7.41
N ASP A 131 7.34 0.70 -6.53
CA ASP A 131 7.56 0.40 -5.12
C ASP A 131 7.96 -1.05 -4.85
N ARG A 132 8.02 -1.90 -5.88
CA ARG A 132 8.17 -3.36 -5.73
C ARG A 132 7.17 -3.91 -4.72
N ALA A 133 5.96 -3.39 -4.79
CA ALA A 133 4.91 -3.66 -3.84
C ALA A 133 4.27 -5.03 -4.06
N TYR A 134 3.89 -5.67 -2.96
CA TYR A 134 2.81 -6.65 -3.00
C TYR A 134 1.49 -5.90 -2.95
N THR A 135 0.59 -6.24 -3.85
CA THR A 135 -0.79 -5.76 -3.86
C THR A 135 -1.72 -6.93 -3.64
N TYR A 136 -2.57 -6.82 -2.63
CA TYR A 136 -3.58 -7.82 -2.30
C TYR A 136 -4.94 -7.20 -2.45
N ILE A 137 -5.91 -7.95 -2.95
CA ILE A 137 -7.33 -7.58 -2.96
C ILE A 137 -8.10 -8.64 -2.23
N THR A 138 -8.80 -8.20 -1.20
CA THR A 138 -9.68 -9.04 -0.37
C THR A 138 -11.07 -8.44 -0.31
N ILE A 139 -12.02 -9.25 0.12
CA ILE A 139 -13.36 -8.78 0.44
C ILE A 139 -13.32 -8.04 1.77
N ASN A 140 -14.01 -6.90 1.81
CA ASN A 140 -14.24 -6.20 3.07
C ASN A 140 -15.22 -7.01 3.93
N LYS A 141 -14.77 -7.46 5.09
CA LYS A 141 -15.56 -8.24 6.05
C LYS A 141 -15.84 -7.39 7.29
N PRO A 142 -16.94 -6.60 7.30
CA PRO A 142 -17.25 -5.75 8.45
C PRO A 142 -17.35 -6.57 9.74
N GLY A 143 -16.74 -6.07 10.80
CA GLY A 143 -16.74 -6.72 12.11
C GLY A 143 -15.60 -7.72 12.32
N THR A 144 -14.76 -7.97 11.34
CA THR A 144 -13.48 -8.64 11.51
C THR A 144 -12.38 -7.62 11.73
N ASP A 145 -11.46 -7.93 12.63
CA ASP A 145 -10.30 -7.12 12.91
C ASP A 145 -9.22 -7.35 11.83
N GLU A 146 -9.42 -6.70 10.71
CA GLU A 146 -8.49 -6.79 9.59
C GLU A 146 -7.38 -5.75 9.71
N GLY A 147 -6.51 -5.83 10.67
CA GLY A 147 -5.34 -4.98 10.71
C GLY A 147 -5.02 -4.34 12.05
N GLU A 148 -5.81 -4.57 13.07
CA GLU A 148 -5.47 -4.10 14.41
C GLU A 148 -4.67 -5.13 15.20
N THR A 149 -5.07 -6.39 15.14
CA THR A 149 -4.35 -7.46 15.82
C THR A 149 -3.76 -8.50 14.89
N ASP A 150 -4.40 -8.74 13.76
CA ASP A 150 -4.05 -9.84 12.87
C ASP A 150 -2.94 -9.56 11.87
N LEU A 151 -2.74 -8.31 11.51
CA LEU A 151 -1.69 -7.88 10.57
C LEU A 151 -0.52 -7.26 11.29
N VAL A 152 -0.26 -7.73 12.42
CA VAL A 152 0.60 -7.10 13.36
C VAL A 152 1.99 -6.97 12.89
N THR A 153 2.50 -7.96 12.30
CA THR A 153 3.87 -7.96 11.85
C THR A 153 4.06 -8.95 10.75
N ILE A 154 5.03 -8.69 10.00
CA ILE A 154 5.65 -9.61 9.10
C ILE A 154 6.47 -10.57 9.96
N GLY A 155 5.80 -11.54 10.53
CA GLY A 155 6.40 -12.65 11.26
C GLY A 155 7.18 -12.32 12.54
N PRO A 156 7.65 -13.35 13.23
CA PRO A 156 8.52 -13.15 14.38
C PRO A 156 9.87 -12.64 13.90
N CYS A 157 10.18 -11.44 14.28
CA CYS A 157 11.46 -10.77 14.12
C CYS A 157 12.34 -11.25 12.95
N CYS A 158 12.43 -10.38 11.98
CA CYS A 158 13.58 -10.19 11.10
C CYS A 158 13.83 -11.21 9.99
N ASN A 159 13.34 -12.43 10.06
CA ASN A 159 13.56 -13.49 9.05
C ASN A 159 12.27 -14.09 8.51
N ALA A 160 11.15 -13.50 8.82
CA ALA A 160 9.89 -14.06 8.39
C ALA A 160 9.58 -13.70 6.95
N ASP A 161 8.80 -14.52 6.31
CA ASP A 161 8.26 -14.26 5.00
C ASP A 161 7.44 -12.96 5.03
N TYR A 162 7.92 -11.95 4.32
CA TYR A 162 7.26 -10.64 4.24
C TYR A 162 5.92 -10.68 3.47
N ARG A 163 5.53 -11.82 2.95
CA ARG A 163 4.18 -12.07 2.41
C ARG A 163 3.18 -12.42 3.49
N GLN A 164 3.62 -12.72 4.69
CA GLN A 164 2.70 -12.91 5.81
C GLN A 164 1.98 -11.62 6.10
N GLY A 165 0.69 -11.68 6.21
CA GLY A 165 -0.15 -10.53 6.43
C GLY A 165 -1.46 -10.66 5.66
N PRO A 166 -1.74 -9.78 4.70
CA PRO A 166 -3.02 -9.79 3.98
C PRO A 166 -3.37 -11.11 3.29
N GLU A 167 -2.40 -11.87 2.80
CA GLU A 167 -2.67 -13.15 2.13
C GLU A 167 -3.30 -14.21 3.03
N LYS A 168 -3.13 -14.13 4.32
CA LYS A 168 -3.82 -15.06 5.23
C LYS A 168 -5.35 -14.95 5.16
N PHE A 169 -5.87 -13.84 4.67
CA PHE A 169 -7.30 -13.68 4.43
C PHE A 169 -7.75 -14.24 3.08
N ILE A 170 -6.80 -14.55 2.20
CA ILE A 170 -7.05 -15.09 0.87
C ILE A 170 -6.94 -16.62 0.89
N GLU A 171 -5.88 -17.14 1.48
CA GLU A 171 -5.55 -18.56 1.50
C GLU A 171 -6.24 -19.31 2.66
N PRO A 172 -6.63 -20.58 2.47
CA PRO A 172 -6.46 -21.37 1.27
C PRO A 172 -7.59 -21.23 0.23
N THR A 173 -8.63 -20.43 0.49
CA THR A 173 -9.84 -20.40 -0.32
C THR A 173 -10.18 -18.98 -0.77
N PRO A 174 -9.63 -18.52 -1.91
CA PRO A 174 -9.99 -17.23 -2.48
C PRO A 174 -11.49 -17.13 -2.80
N GLU A 175 -12.14 -16.07 -2.36
CA GLU A 175 -13.55 -15.82 -2.60
C GLU A 175 -13.77 -14.98 -3.87
N SER A 176 -14.98 -15.04 -4.45
CA SER A 176 -15.34 -14.22 -5.60
C SER A 176 -15.50 -12.75 -5.21
N LEU A 177 -14.93 -11.84 -5.99
CA LEU A 177 -15.05 -10.40 -5.80
C LEU A 177 -16.36 -9.82 -6.34
N SER A 178 -17.14 -10.62 -7.10
CA SER A 178 -18.35 -10.15 -7.76
C SER A 178 -19.40 -9.64 -6.75
N GLY A 179 -19.83 -8.40 -6.91
CA GLY A 179 -20.84 -7.78 -6.05
C GLY A 179 -20.38 -7.50 -4.61
N ARG A 180 -19.09 -7.52 -4.35
CA ARG A 180 -18.55 -7.36 -2.99
C ARG A 180 -17.89 -6.00 -2.79
N SER A 181 -17.90 -5.54 -1.55
CA SER A 181 -17.07 -4.43 -1.12
C SER A 181 -15.63 -4.91 -0.93
N LEU A 182 -14.67 -4.15 -1.41
CA LEU A 182 -13.28 -4.58 -1.49
C LEU A 182 -12.36 -3.81 -0.55
N VAL A 183 -11.26 -4.46 -0.21
CA VAL A 183 -10.11 -3.88 0.48
C VAL A 183 -8.88 -4.12 -0.39
N MET A 184 -8.13 -3.07 -0.60
CA MET A 184 -6.80 -3.14 -1.20
C MET A 184 -5.75 -3.07 -0.09
N TRP A 185 -4.81 -4.00 -0.14
CA TRP A 185 -3.61 -3.98 0.70
C TRP A 185 -2.42 -3.69 -0.20
N TYR A 186 -1.74 -2.61 0.07
CA TYR A 186 -0.57 -2.19 -0.69
C TYR A 186 0.66 -2.22 0.21
N VAL A 187 1.66 -3.02 -0.17
CA VAL A 187 2.81 -3.34 0.68
C VAL A 187 4.10 -3.03 -0.08
N PRO A 188 4.51 -1.76 -0.13
CA PRO A 188 5.74 -1.35 -0.80
C PRO A 188 6.99 -1.83 -0.07
N VAL A 189 8.13 -1.65 -0.68
CA VAL A 189 9.43 -1.92 -0.07
C VAL A 189 10.12 -0.62 0.31
N VAL A 190 10.64 -0.57 1.53
CA VAL A 190 11.57 0.48 1.99
C VAL A 190 12.84 -0.23 2.48
N ARG A 191 13.95 0.12 1.89
CA ARG A 191 15.25 -0.42 2.30
C ARG A 191 15.92 0.50 3.30
N ASN A 192 16.57 -0.12 4.24
CA ASN A 192 17.48 0.53 5.15
C ASN A 192 18.88 0.40 4.57
N ASP A 193 19.35 1.39 3.86
CA ASP A 193 20.68 1.43 3.30
C ASP A 193 21.51 2.57 3.88
N ASP A 194 22.82 2.53 3.70
CA ASP A 194 23.78 3.45 4.29
C ASP A 194 24.00 4.74 3.49
N THR A 195 23.22 4.98 2.47
CA THR A 195 23.36 6.18 1.63
C THR A 195 22.58 7.36 2.11
#